data_bfb34c40fea0cea9d9365fa3d10e10f3
#
_entry.id   bfb34c40fea0cea9d9365fa3d10e10f3
#
_cell.length_a   1.000
_cell.length_b   1.000
_cell.length_c   1.000
_cell.angle_alpha   90.00
_cell.angle_beta   90.00
_cell.angle_gamma   90.00
#
_symmetry.space_group_name_H-M   'P 1'
#
loop_
_entity.id
_entity.type
_entity.pdbx_description
1 polymer ?
#
loop_
_entity_poly.entity_id
_entity_poly.type
_entity_poly.pdbx_seq_one_letter_code
_entity_poly.pdbx_strand_id
1 'polypeptide(L)'
;MKMSPFYRFGRGLLMPFYKLFFWYKINGRENVPDDGAYIVCSNHLSNNDPVLLGLAMKRQVFYMAKAELFRNPIAGWVIRHLGAFPVNRGAGDGKAINEAEQIVKDGKLLGIFIEGTRSKTGEFLRPKSGASIIAHQMNVPVIPVCITPKNKKIRVFQQVKISIGKPITPKELGLDKGTHEEYRNSSRKIMAEIKKLRENDLK
;
A
#
# COMPACT_ATOMS: atom_id res chain seq x y z
N MET A 1 13.75 -7.63 -7.81
CA MET A 1 13.77 -8.79 -6.87
C MET A 1 12.57 -9.70 -7.13
N LYS A 2 12.79 -11.03 -7.22
CA LYS A 2 11.73 -12.01 -7.54
C LYS A 2 10.81 -12.22 -6.32
N MET A 3 9.51 -12.42 -6.57
CA MET A 3 8.54 -12.83 -5.53
C MET A 3 8.96 -14.16 -4.90
N SER A 4 8.73 -14.34 -3.59
CA SER A 4 8.96 -15.63 -2.92
C SER A 4 8.08 -16.73 -3.54
N PRO A 5 8.50 -18.01 -3.52
CA PRO A 5 7.71 -19.12 -4.08
C PRO A 5 6.32 -19.20 -3.46
N PHE A 6 6.22 -19.06 -2.13
CA PHE A 6 4.95 -19.07 -1.40
C PHE A 6 4.02 -17.94 -1.82
N TYR A 7 4.56 -16.70 -1.96
CA TYR A 7 3.79 -15.55 -2.43
C TYR A 7 3.29 -15.76 -3.87
N ARG A 8 4.12 -16.30 -4.76
CA ARG A 8 3.74 -16.62 -6.15
C ARG A 8 2.60 -17.65 -6.18
N PHE A 9 2.70 -18.70 -5.37
CA PHE A 9 1.66 -19.71 -5.26
C PHE A 9 0.35 -19.10 -4.73
N GLY A 10 0.40 -18.39 -3.60
CA GLY A 10 -0.78 -17.73 -3.02
C GLY A 10 -1.41 -16.72 -3.97
N ARG A 11 -0.59 -15.94 -4.68
CA ARG A 11 -1.07 -15.01 -5.70
C ARG A 11 -1.75 -15.73 -6.87
N GLY A 12 -1.16 -16.84 -7.35
CA GLY A 12 -1.73 -17.66 -8.43
C GLY A 12 -3.10 -18.23 -8.06
N LEU A 13 -3.27 -18.65 -6.81
CA LEU A 13 -4.54 -19.15 -6.29
C LEU A 13 -5.58 -18.02 -6.13
N LEU A 14 -5.19 -16.87 -5.60
CA LEU A 14 -6.09 -15.77 -5.30
C LEU A 14 -6.49 -14.98 -6.56
N MET A 15 -5.64 -14.91 -7.57
CA MET A 15 -5.89 -14.11 -8.77
C MET A 15 -7.18 -14.50 -9.51
N PRO A 16 -7.45 -15.78 -9.87
CA PRO A 16 -8.68 -16.16 -10.56
C PRO A 16 -9.91 -15.94 -9.67
N PHE A 17 -9.80 -16.24 -8.36
CA PHE A 17 -10.87 -16.00 -7.40
C PHE A 17 -11.24 -14.51 -7.32
N TYR A 18 -10.26 -13.64 -7.13
CA TYR A 18 -10.51 -12.20 -7.06
C TYR A 18 -11.01 -11.63 -8.38
N LYS A 19 -10.54 -12.16 -9.53
CA LYS A 19 -11.03 -11.76 -10.84
C LYS A 19 -12.51 -12.12 -11.04
N LEU A 20 -12.92 -13.28 -10.57
CA LEU A 20 -14.30 -13.74 -10.63
C LEU A 20 -15.23 -12.92 -9.72
N PHE A 21 -14.81 -12.67 -8.48
CA PHE A 21 -15.70 -12.06 -7.48
C PHE A 21 -15.66 -10.53 -7.44
N PHE A 22 -14.56 -9.90 -7.82
CA PHE A 22 -14.40 -8.44 -7.71
C PHE A 22 -14.18 -7.73 -9.04
N TRP A 23 -14.17 -8.46 -10.16
CA TRP A 23 -13.97 -7.92 -11.52
C TRP A 23 -12.95 -6.79 -11.58
N TYR A 24 -11.81 -6.98 -10.90
CA TYR A 24 -10.84 -5.92 -10.75
C TYR A 24 -10.13 -5.57 -12.06
N LYS A 25 -9.90 -4.27 -12.25
CA LYS A 25 -9.20 -3.70 -13.39
C LYS A 25 -7.96 -2.95 -12.89
N ILE A 26 -6.82 -3.17 -13.52
CA ILE A 26 -5.56 -2.54 -13.12
C ILE A 26 -5.16 -1.56 -14.23
N ASN A 27 -4.89 -0.31 -13.84
CA ASN A 27 -4.39 0.75 -14.70
C ASN A 27 -3.02 1.22 -14.19
N GLY A 28 -2.10 1.58 -15.09
CA GLY A 28 -0.79 2.13 -14.71
C GLY A 28 0.18 1.10 -14.13
N ARG A 29 0.00 -0.19 -14.42
CA ARG A 29 0.90 -1.25 -13.92
C ARG A 29 2.34 -1.09 -14.42
N GLU A 30 2.52 -0.45 -15.56
CA GLU A 30 3.82 -0.07 -16.15
C GLU A 30 4.60 0.89 -15.27
N ASN A 31 3.93 1.68 -14.43
CA ASN A 31 4.54 2.62 -13.50
C ASN A 31 5.25 1.94 -12.31
N VAL A 32 5.07 0.62 -12.13
CA VAL A 32 5.77 -0.13 -11.09
C VAL A 32 7.14 -0.56 -11.63
N PRO A 33 8.24 -0.03 -11.09
CA PRO A 33 9.58 -0.42 -11.52
C PRO A 33 9.89 -1.89 -11.17
N ASP A 34 10.71 -2.53 -12.01
CA ASP A 34 11.03 -3.95 -11.86
C ASP A 34 12.03 -4.22 -10.72
N ASP A 35 12.79 -3.19 -10.30
CA ASP A 35 13.77 -3.25 -9.21
C ASP A 35 13.74 -1.99 -8.33
N GLY A 36 14.66 -1.88 -7.38
CA GLY A 36 14.75 -0.76 -6.43
C GLY A 36 13.72 -0.79 -5.31
N ALA A 37 13.90 0.07 -4.33
CA ALA A 37 13.00 0.24 -3.20
C ALA A 37 11.95 1.32 -3.50
N TYR A 38 10.70 1.06 -3.10
CA TYR A 38 9.61 2.04 -3.22
C TYR A 38 8.62 1.87 -2.08
N ILE A 39 7.99 2.98 -1.69
CA ILE A 39 6.83 2.95 -0.78
C ILE A 39 5.57 3.03 -1.64
N VAL A 40 4.74 2.00 -1.57
CA VAL A 40 3.44 1.96 -2.24
C VAL A 40 2.38 2.52 -1.30
N CYS A 41 1.90 3.73 -1.57
CA CYS A 41 0.89 4.39 -0.75
C CYS A 41 -0.50 4.27 -1.37
N SER A 42 -1.45 3.73 -0.61
CA SER A 42 -2.84 3.58 -1.06
C SER A 42 -3.84 4.10 -0.03
N ASN A 43 -5.07 4.40 -0.49
CA ASN A 43 -6.24 4.53 0.37
C ASN A 43 -6.65 3.18 0.95
N HIS A 44 -7.48 3.18 1.99
CA HIS A 44 -7.88 1.95 2.69
C HIS A 44 -9.39 1.88 2.92
N LEU A 45 -10.06 0.91 2.33
CA LEU A 45 -11.52 0.73 2.35
C LEU A 45 -11.96 -0.61 2.97
N SER A 46 -11.13 -1.65 2.80
CA SER A 46 -11.54 -3.04 3.09
C SER A 46 -10.36 -3.90 3.54
N ASN A 47 -10.66 -5.03 4.18
CA ASN A 47 -9.67 -6.09 4.42
C ASN A 47 -9.16 -6.74 3.12
N ASN A 48 -9.84 -6.54 2.00
CA ASN A 48 -9.43 -7.04 0.69
C ASN A 48 -8.35 -6.15 0.02
N ASP A 49 -8.14 -4.92 0.50
CA ASP A 49 -7.21 -3.97 -0.13
C ASP A 49 -5.77 -4.49 -0.22
N PRO A 50 -5.19 -5.12 0.83
CA PRO A 50 -3.83 -5.67 0.72
C PRO A 50 -3.72 -6.74 -0.36
N VAL A 51 -4.76 -7.56 -0.53
CA VAL A 51 -4.78 -8.61 -1.58
C VAL A 51 -4.90 -7.96 -2.95
N LEU A 52 -5.86 -7.06 -3.15
CA LEU A 52 -6.06 -6.34 -4.42
C LEU A 52 -4.78 -5.59 -4.84
N LEU A 53 -4.15 -4.91 -3.88
CA LEU A 53 -2.91 -4.18 -4.12
C LEU A 53 -1.77 -5.16 -4.48
N GLY A 54 -1.63 -6.29 -3.76
CA GLY A 54 -0.66 -7.33 -4.07
C GLY A 54 -0.87 -7.98 -5.45
N LEU A 55 -2.12 -8.16 -5.87
CA LEU A 55 -2.46 -8.67 -7.20
C LEU A 55 -2.13 -7.64 -8.30
N ALA A 56 -2.25 -6.34 -8.01
CA ALA A 56 -1.98 -5.27 -8.95
C ALA A 56 -0.48 -5.07 -9.20
N MET A 57 0.37 -5.29 -8.20
CA MET A 57 1.82 -5.07 -8.31
C MET A 57 2.53 -6.17 -9.12
N LYS A 58 3.64 -5.80 -9.80
CA LYS A 58 4.53 -6.76 -10.49
C LYS A 58 5.42 -7.52 -9.52
N ARG A 59 5.65 -6.97 -8.33
CA ARG A 59 6.59 -7.45 -7.30
C ARG A 59 5.85 -7.72 -5.99
N GLN A 60 6.45 -8.50 -5.10
CA GLN A 60 5.91 -8.72 -3.75
C GLN A 60 5.89 -7.41 -2.96
N VAL A 61 4.78 -7.12 -2.32
CA VAL A 61 4.62 -5.98 -1.43
C VAL A 61 4.59 -6.45 0.01
N PHE A 62 5.28 -5.73 0.88
CA PHE A 62 5.33 -6.02 2.31
C PHE A 62 4.49 -4.98 3.05
N TYR A 63 3.64 -5.43 3.99
CA TYR A 63 2.63 -4.58 4.62
C TYR A 63 2.73 -4.56 6.13
N MET A 64 2.52 -3.39 6.71
CA MET A 64 2.21 -3.26 8.14
C MET A 64 0.81 -3.78 8.40
N ALA A 65 0.68 -4.82 9.21
CA ALA A 65 -0.60 -5.38 9.60
C ALA A 65 -0.77 -5.36 11.13
N LYS A 66 -2.02 -5.23 11.58
CA LYS A 66 -2.36 -5.15 13.00
C LYS A 66 -1.84 -6.38 13.76
N ALA A 67 -1.12 -6.18 14.87
CA ALA A 67 -0.47 -7.24 15.63
C ALA A 67 -1.42 -8.38 16.04
N GLU A 68 -2.70 -8.05 16.29
CA GLU A 68 -3.71 -9.05 16.67
C GLU A 68 -4.02 -10.07 15.57
N LEU A 69 -3.74 -9.76 14.29
CA LEU A 69 -3.88 -10.72 13.19
C LEU A 69 -2.88 -11.88 13.26
N PHE A 70 -1.81 -11.70 14.04
CA PHE A 70 -0.75 -12.69 14.22
C PHE A 70 -0.94 -13.56 15.47
N ARG A 71 -2.00 -13.34 16.27
CA ARG A 71 -2.30 -14.14 17.46
C ARG A 71 -2.65 -15.59 17.12
N ASN A 72 -3.37 -15.82 16.03
CA ASN A 72 -3.59 -17.17 15.53
C ASN A 72 -2.31 -17.65 14.82
N PRO A 73 -1.69 -18.77 15.25
CA PRO A 73 -0.40 -19.20 14.72
C PRO A 73 -0.45 -19.57 13.23
N ILE A 74 -1.54 -20.20 12.78
CA ILE A 74 -1.70 -20.59 11.37
C ILE A 74 -1.93 -19.36 10.48
N ALA A 75 -2.89 -18.52 10.85
CA ALA A 75 -3.16 -17.29 10.11
C ALA A 75 -1.94 -16.36 10.13
N GLY A 76 -1.29 -16.19 11.28
CA GLY A 76 -0.08 -15.40 11.44
C GLY A 76 1.07 -15.91 10.57
N TRP A 77 1.25 -17.23 10.48
CA TRP A 77 2.24 -17.83 9.60
C TRP A 77 1.94 -17.52 8.13
N VAL A 78 0.71 -17.72 7.68
CA VAL A 78 0.29 -17.44 6.29
C VAL A 78 0.51 -15.98 5.91
N ILE A 79 0.02 -15.03 6.73
CA ILE A 79 0.12 -13.61 6.40
C ILE A 79 1.57 -13.10 6.44
N ARG A 80 2.44 -13.66 7.31
CA ARG A 80 3.89 -13.36 7.28
C ARG A 80 4.52 -13.79 5.95
N HIS A 81 4.23 -15.00 5.49
CA HIS A 81 4.76 -15.50 4.20
C HIS A 81 4.18 -14.75 2.99
N LEU A 82 3.02 -14.12 3.16
CA LEU A 82 2.45 -13.18 2.19
C LEU A 82 3.02 -11.75 2.29
N GLY A 83 3.98 -11.52 3.19
CA GLY A 83 4.69 -10.26 3.31
C GLY A 83 4.12 -9.29 4.36
N ALA A 84 3.19 -9.75 5.23
CA ALA A 84 2.71 -8.90 6.32
C ALA A 84 3.61 -9.01 7.55
N PHE A 85 3.86 -7.88 8.23
CA PHE A 85 4.56 -7.81 9.52
C PHE A 85 3.74 -7.05 10.56
N PRO A 86 3.87 -7.40 11.85
CA PRO A 86 3.02 -6.85 12.91
C PRO A 86 3.37 -5.41 13.26
N VAL A 87 2.34 -4.58 13.50
CA VAL A 87 2.48 -3.23 14.05
C VAL A 87 1.47 -3.00 15.18
N ASN A 88 1.93 -2.42 16.28
CA ASN A 88 1.08 -1.93 17.35
C ASN A 88 0.67 -0.49 17.06
N ARG A 89 -0.58 -0.28 16.66
CA ARG A 89 -1.08 1.05 16.30
C ARG A 89 -1.23 1.94 17.54
N GLY A 90 -0.75 3.18 17.47
CA GLY A 90 -0.97 4.19 18.49
C GLY A 90 0.19 4.44 19.46
N ALA A 91 1.16 3.56 19.54
CA ALA A 91 2.32 3.68 20.43
C ALA A 91 3.60 3.69 19.62
N GLY A 92 3.99 4.67 18.92
CA GLY A 92 5.30 4.80 18.24
C GLY A 92 6.11 3.48 18.16
N ASP A 93 5.63 2.48 17.41
CA ASP A 93 6.20 1.13 17.39
C ASP A 93 7.54 1.14 16.63
N GLY A 94 8.63 1.41 17.35
CA GLY A 94 9.98 1.46 16.80
C GLY A 94 10.38 0.16 16.10
N LYS A 95 9.87 -1.00 16.54
CA LYS A 95 10.14 -2.28 15.87
C LYS A 95 9.53 -2.34 14.48
N ALA A 96 8.29 -1.87 14.34
CA ALA A 96 7.63 -1.84 13.04
C ALA A 96 8.28 -0.83 12.08
N ILE A 97 8.79 0.29 12.60
CA ILE A 97 9.56 1.26 11.81
C ILE A 97 10.86 0.63 11.34
N ASN A 98 11.63 0.01 12.23
CA ASN A 98 12.89 -0.66 11.86
C ASN A 98 12.68 -1.78 10.83
N GLU A 99 11.59 -2.56 10.95
CA GLU A 99 11.25 -3.61 9.97
C GLU A 99 10.88 -3.00 8.61
N ALA A 100 10.13 -1.90 8.61
CA ALA A 100 9.81 -1.16 7.40
C ALA A 100 11.06 -0.60 6.70
N GLU A 101 11.99 -0.01 7.47
CA GLU A 101 13.27 0.46 6.93
C GLU A 101 14.11 -0.68 6.37
N GLN A 102 14.14 -1.85 7.05
CA GLN A 102 14.87 -3.01 6.55
C GLN A 102 14.29 -3.52 5.22
N ILE A 103 12.97 -3.55 5.08
CA ILE A 103 12.29 -3.90 3.82
C ILE A 103 12.73 -2.96 2.69
N VAL A 104 12.82 -1.67 2.98
CA VAL A 104 13.29 -0.66 2.03
C VAL A 104 14.77 -0.83 1.72
N LYS A 105 15.64 -1.04 2.73
CA LYS A 105 17.09 -1.33 2.54
C LYS A 105 17.33 -2.55 1.66
N ASP A 106 16.47 -3.55 1.77
CA ASP A 106 16.52 -4.76 0.95
C ASP A 106 16.04 -4.53 -0.51
N GLY A 107 15.72 -3.31 -0.92
CA GLY A 107 15.24 -3.01 -2.27
C GLY A 107 13.83 -3.52 -2.56
N LYS A 108 12.99 -3.70 -1.54
CA LYS A 108 11.64 -4.26 -1.64
C LYS A 108 10.56 -3.15 -1.73
N LEU A 109 9.30 -3.56 -2.02
CA LEU A 109 8.14 -2.67 -1.99
C LEU A 109 7.51 -2.68 -0.59
N LEU A 110 7.48 -1.52 0.06
CA LEU A 110 6.78 -1.32 1.32
C LEU A 110 5.37 -0.76 1.05
N GLY A 111 4.33 -1.50 1.39
CA GLY A 111 2.94 -1.06 1.27
C GLY A 111 2.45 -0.34 2.52
N ILE A 112 1.96 0.88 2.35
CA ILE A 112 1.39 1.69 3.43
C ILE A 112 0.01 2.20 3.02
N PHE A 113 -1.00 1.89 3.83
CA PHE A 113 -2.28 2.58 3.73
C PHE A 113 -2.18 3.92 4.44
N ILE A 114 -2.06 5.00 3.66
CA ILE A 114 -1.67 6.33 4.15
C ILE A 114 -2.64 6.93 5.19
N GLU A 115 -3.88 6.43 5.22
CA GLU A 115 -4.90 6.83 6.18
C GLU A 115 -4.70 6.23 7.59
N GLY A 116 -3.88 5.16 7.69
CA GLY A 116 -3.59 4.45 8.93
C GLY A 116 -4.77 3.62 9.47
N THR A 117 -5.96 3.77 8.92
CA THR A 117 -7.16 2.99 9.25
C THR A 117 -8.09 2.92 8.03
N ARG A 118 -9.08 2.02 8.07
CA ARG A 118 -10.06 1.88 6.98
C ARG A 118 -11.12 2.96 7.05
N SER A 119 -11.44 3.57 5.91
CA SER A 119 -12.62 4.42 5.75
C SER A 119 -13.90 3.56 5.76
N LYS A 120 -14.83 3.90 6.63
CA LYS A 120 -16.14 3.23 6.73
C LYS A 120 -17.16 3.79 5.75
N THR A 121 -16.97 5.03 5.32
CA THR A 121 -17.89 5.76 4.42
C THR A 121 -17.51 5.65 2.95
N GLY A 122 -16.25 5.24 2.66
CA GLY A 122 -15.68 5.26 1.31
C GLY A 122 -15.05 6.60 0.94
N GLU A 123 -15.16 7.61 1.80
CA GLU A 123 -14.47 8.88 1.64
C GLU A 123 -13.01 8.77 2.13
N PHE A 124 -12.13 9.59 1.55
CA PHE A 124 -10.73 9.63 2.00
C PHE A 124 -10.60 10.22 3.39
N LEU A 125 -9.83 9.57 4.24
CA LEU A 125 -9.48 10.08 5.56
C LEU A 125 -8.23 10.98 5.48
N ARG A 126 -7.96 11.69 6.59
CA ARG A 126 -6.75 12.51 6.71
C ARG A 126 -5.49 11.61 6.64
N PRO A 127 -4.53 11.92 5.76
CA PRO A 127 -3.31 11.14 5.65
C PRO A 127 -2.43 11.29 6.91
N LYS A 128 -1.73 10.21 7.25
CA LYS A 128 -0.73 10.14 8.31
C LYS A 128 0.67 10.34 7.73
N SER A 129 1.59 10.84 8.54
CA SER A 129 2.94 11.19 8.08
C SER A 129 3.91 10.00 7.97
N GLY A 130 3.53 8.80 8.41
CA GLY A 130 4.44 7.65 8.46
C GLY A 130 5.12 7.32 7.12
N ALA A 131 4.38 7.34 6.02
CA ALA A 131 4.95 7.11 4.69
C ALA A 131 5.97 8.18 4.30
N SER A 132 5.69 9.45 4.60
CA SER A 132 6.59 10.58 4.30
C SER A 132 7.85 10.54 5.15
N ILE A 133 7.76 10.13 6.42
CA ILE A 133 8.92 9.96 7.31
C ILE A 133 9.86 8.90 6.74
N ILE A 134 9.34 7.71 6.40
CA ILE A 134 10.16 6.64 5.85
C ILE A 134 10.72 7.03 4.48
N ALA A 135 9.93 7.68 3.61
CA ALA A 135 10.38 8.16 2.31
C ALA A 135 11.58 9.13 2.43
N HIS A 136 11.53 10.05 3.40
CA HIS A 136 12.62 10.98 3.67
C HIS A 136 13.85 10.28 4.25
N GLN A 137 13.70 9.53 5.35
CA GLN A 137 14.79 8.86 6.05
C GLN A 137 15.55 7.87 5.15
N MET A 138 14.84 7.17 4.29
CA MET A 138 15.41 6.17 3.39
C MET A 138 15.72 6.72 2.00
N ASN A 139 15.39 7.97 1.72
CA ASN A 139 15.52 8.61 0.41
C ASN A 139 14.93 7.77 -0.73
N VAL A 140 13.69 7.27 -0.55
CA VAL A 140 13.02 6.39 -1.53
C VAL A 140 11.75 7.01 -2.08
N PRO A 141 11.44 6.80 -3.39
CA PRO A 141 10.24 7.32 -4.00
C PRO A 141 8.96 6.65 -3.49
N VAL A 142 7.85 7.36 -3.61
CA VAL A 142 6.51 6.90 -3.28
C VAL A 142 5.71 6.66 -4.54
N ILE A 143 5.07 5.49 -4.67
CA ILE A 143 4.12 5.14 -5.73
C ILE A 143 2.71 5.35 -5.18
N PRO A 144 1.95 6.37 -5.62
CA PRO A 144 0.56 6.54 -5.23
C PRO A 144 -0.33 5.52 -5.94
N VAL A 145 -1.23 4.89 -5.20
CA VAL A 145 -2.18 3.91 -5.74
C VAL A 145 -3.58 4.21 -5.22
N CYS A 146 -4.58 4.17 -6.10
CA CYS A 146 -5.96 4.28 -5.68
C CYS A 146 -6.72 2.97 -5.92
N ILE A 147 -7.43 2.51 -4.90
CA ILE A 147 -8.42 1.44 -4.99
C ILE A 147 -9.79 2.11 -5.06
N THR A 148 -10.44 2.01 -6.22
CA THR A 148 -11.70 2.68 -6.56
C THR A 148 -12.79 1.65 -6.79
N PRO A 149 -13.65 1.35 -5.79
CA PRO A 149 -14.83 0.53 -6.00
C PRO A 149 -15.94 1.33 -6.72
N LYS A 150 -16.78 0.67 -7.49
CA LYS A 150 -17.87 1.29 -8.22
C LYS A 150 -18.82 2.11 -7.30
N ASN A 151 -19.11 1.62 -6.09
CA ASN A 151 -20.11 2.18 -5.17
C ASN A 151 -19.53 2.49 -3.78
N LYS A 152 -18.43 3.24 -3.69
CA LYS A 152 -17.76 3.66 -2.44
C LYS A 152 -17.29 2.52 -1.52
N LYS A 153 -17.80 1.29 -1.67
CA LYS A 153 -17.46 0.10 -0.88
C LYS A 153 -17.09 -1.06 -1.79
N ILE A 154 -16.07 -1.83 -1.39
CA ILE A 154 -15.71 -3.06 -2.09
C ILE A 154 -16.73 -4.13 -1.75
N ARG A 155 -17.43 -4.62 -2.77
CA ARG A 155 -18.43 -5.69 -2.68
C ARG A 155 -18.15 -6.74 -3.75
N VAL A 156 -18.53 -8.00 -3.45
CA VAL A 156 -18.51 -9.08 -4.43
C VAL A 156 -19.43 -8.77 -5.62
N PHE A 157 -19.05 -9.25 -6.78
CA PHE A 157 -19.76 -9.03 -8.06
C PHE A 157 -19.89 -7.55 -8.47
N GLN A 158 -18.94 -6.73 -8.00
CA GLN A 158 -18.82 -5.35 -8.41
C GLN A 158 -17.39 -5.05 -8.87
N GLN A 159 -17.29 -4.15 -9.85
CA GLN A 159 -16.00 -3.74 -10.36
C GLN A 159 -15.20 -2.92 -9.32
N VAL A 160 -13.92 -3.23 -9.23
CA VAL A 160 -12.93 -2.44 -8.48
C VAL A 160 -11.81 -2.05 -9.44
N LYS A 161 -11.55 -0.76 -9.62
CA LYS A 161 -10.39 -0.28 -10.35
C LYS A 161 -9.22 -0.09 -9.37
N ILE A 162 -8.02 -0.45 -9.80
CA ILE A 162 -6.78 -0.26 -9.06
C ILE A 162 -5.85 0.54 -9.97
N SER A 163 -5.70 1.81 -9.69
CA SER A 163 -4.94 2.72 -10.54
C SER A 163 -3.65 3.13 -9.86
N ILE A 164 -2.53 2.95 -10.58
CA ILE A 164 -1.17 3.12 -10.10
C ILE A 164 -0.58 4.36 -10.76
N GLY A 165 -0.19 5.35 -9.97
CA GLY A 165 0.48 6.55 -10.42
C GLY A 165 1.98 6.35 -10.64
N LYS A 166 2.63 7.37 -11.20
CA LYS A 166 4.09 7.38 -11.36
C LYS A 166 4.77 7.53 -10.00
N PRO A 167 5.97 6.98 -9.81
CA PRO A 167 6.78 7.21 -8.62
C PRO A 167 7.07 8.70 -8.45
N ILE A 168 7.00 9.18 -7.21
CA ILE A 168 7.25 10.57 -6.82
C ILE A 168 8.46 10.56 -5.89
N THR A 169 9.51 11.27 -6.22
CA THR A 169 10.74 11.34 -5.42
C THR A 169 10.54 12.14 -4.13
N PRO A 170 11.36 11.92 -3.09
CA PRO A 170 11.33 12.74 -1.88
C PRO A 170 11.46 14.25 -2.17
N LYS A 171 12.30 14.62 -3.13
CA LYS A 171 12.48 16.02 -3.57
C LYS A 171 11.20 16.61 -4.15
N GLU A 172 10.51 15.88 -5.04
CA GLU A 172 9.21 16.31 -5.61
C GLU A 172 8.13 16.42 -4.54
N LEU A 173 8.20 15.60 -3.50
CA LEU A 173 7.32 15.67 -2.33
C LEU A 173 7.63 16.86 -1.43
N GLY A 174 8.78 17.52 -1.59
CA GLY A 174 9.24 18.63 -0.75
C GLY A 174 9.78 18.14 0.60
N LEU A 175 10.43 16.98 0.60
CA LEU A 175 11.11 16.41 1.75
C LEU A 175 12.60 16.76 1.65
N ASP A 176 13.04 17.74 2.42
CA ASP A 176 14.41 18.26 2.42
C ASP A 176 15.04 18.21 3.82
N LYS A 177 14.41 18.88 4.78
CA LYS A 177 14.92 19.02 6.15
C LYS A 177 14.33 18.02 7.14
N GLY A 178 13.29 17.31 6.76
CA GLY A 178 12.60 16.35 7.63
C GLY A 178 11.81 17.01 8.76
N THR A 179 11.23 18.16 8.52
CA THR A 179 10.40 18.85 9.51
C THR A 179 8.99 18.23 9.59
N HIS A 180 8.33 18.39 10.72
CA HIS A 180 6.94 17.94 10.89
C HIS A 180 5.99 18.57 9.86
N GLU A 181 6.28 19.77 9.43
CA GLU A 181 5.50 20.47 8.42
C GLU A 181 5.70 19.86 7.04
N GLU A 182 6.94 19.59 6.65
CA GLU A 182 7.28 18.90 5.39
C GLU A 182 6.60 17.53 5.32
N TYR A 183 6.65 16.74 6.40
CA TYR A 183 5.99 15.43 6.45
C TYR A 183 4.46 15.52 6.27
N ARG A 184 3.83 16.52 6.90
CA ARG A 184 2.38 16.75 6.70
C ARG A 184 2.05 17.18 5.28
N ASN A 185 2.83 18.09 4.72
CA ASN A 185 2.62 18.62 3.38
C ASN A 185 2.88 17.55 2.32
N SER A 186 3.94 16.76 2.47
CA SER A 186 4.23 15.59 1.63
C SER A 186 3.09 14.58 1.64
N SER A 187 2.58 14.21 2.83
CA SER A 187 1.46 13.28 2.94
C SER A 187 0.18 13.79 2.29
N ARG A 188 -0.07 15.10 2.33
CA ARG A 188 -1.18 15.74 1.61
C ARG A 188 -0.97 15.69 0.09
N LYS A 189 0.27 15.90 -0.39
CA LYS A 189 0.60 15.76 -1.82
C LYS A 189 0.38 14.32 -2.30
N ILE A 190 0.86 13.31 -1.55
CA ILE A 190 0.63 11.90 -1.88
C ILE A 190 -0.88 11.60 -1.96
N MET A 191 -1.65 12.07 -0.97
CA MET A 191 -3.10 11.89 -0.96
C MET A 191 -3.79 12.63 -2.12
N ALA A 192 -3.30 13.77 -2.53
CA ALA A 192 -3.82 14.51 -3.69
C ALA A 192 -3.63 13.71 -4.98
N GLU A 193 -2.48 13.06 -5.18
CA GLU A 193 -2.26 12.18 -6.33
C GLU A 193 -3.17 10.94 -6.29
N ILE A 194 -3.38 10.33 -5.11
CA ILE A 194 -4.35 9.23 -4.95
C ILE A 194 -5.77 9.69 -5.32
N LYS A 195 -6.18 10.90 -4.94
CA LYS A 195 -7.48 11.47 -5.31
C LYS A 195 -7.63 11.69 -6.81
N LYS A 196 -6.60 12.21 -7.48
CA LYS A 196 -6.58 12.37 -8.95
C LYS A 196 -6.77 11.04 -9.68
N LEU A 197 -6.13 9.96 -9.18
CA LEU A 197 -6.32 8.63 -9.73
C LEU A 197 -7.79 8.19 -9.61
N ARG A 198 -8.44 8.46 -8.45
CA ARG A 198 -9.86 8.16 -8.27
C ARG A 198 -10.76 8.96 -9.22
N GLU A 199 -10.49 10.24 -9.39
CA GLU A 199 -11.24 11.10 -10.31
C GLU A 199 -11.18 10.58 -11.74
N ASN A 200 -10.00 10.11 -12.18
CA ASN A 200 -9.82 9.50 -13.49
C ASN A 200 -10.53 8.13 -13.61
N ASP A 201 -10.59 7.37 -12.53
CA ASP A 201 -11.29 6.09 -12.49
C ASP A 201 -12.82 6.25 -12.59
N LEU A 202 -13.35 7.37 -12.15
CA LEU A 202 -14.79 7.64 -12.12
C LEU A 202 -15.33 8.28 -13.41
N LYS A 203 -14.45 8.78 -14.26
CA LYS A 203 -14.77 9.18 -15.65
C LYS A 203 -14.96 7.97 -16.54
#